data_b92d0d005cee6d57e622b1b46fba0c0e
#
_entry.id   b92d0d005cee6d57e622b1b46fba0c0e
#
_cell.length_a   1.000
_cell.length_b   1.000
_cell.length_c   1.000
_cell.angle_alpha   90.00
_cell.angle_beta   90.00
_cell.angle_gamma   90.00
#
_symmetry.space_group_name_H-M   'P 1'
#
loop_
_entity.id
_entity.type
_entity.pdbx_description
1 polymer ?
#
loop_
_entity_poly.entity_id
_entity_poly.type
_entity_poly.pdbx_seq_one_letter_code
_entity_poly.pdbx_strand_id
1 'polypeptide(L)'
;MLLPKRVKYRRVQRGRMTGKAMRGNKVNQGDYGLVALEPAWITSNQIEAARVAMTRYIKRGGKVWIKIFPDKPVTAKPAGTPMGSGKGSPEYWVAVVKPGRVLFELADVNEETAREALRLASHKLPIRCKFVKREELDTVKEGDAE
;
A
#
# COMPACT_ATOMS: atom_id res chain seq x y z
N MET A 1 -3.34 -6.42 13.23
CA MET A 1 -3.68 -5.79 11.94
C MET A 1 -3.77 -4.28 12.10
N LEU A 2 -3.52 -3.57 11.02
CA LEU A 2 -3.60 -2.11 11.03
C LEU A 2 -5.05 -1.65 11.05
N LEU A 3 -5.40 -0.85 12.06
CA LEU A 3 -6.73 -0.25 12.19
C LEU A 3 -6.56 1.15 12.72
N PRO A 4 -7.44 2.11 12.34
CA PRO A 4 -7.45 3.41 12.99
C PRO A 4 -7.89 3.27 14.45
N LYS A 5 -7.19 3.95 15.35
CA LYS A 5 -7.55 3.96 16.77
C LYS A 5 -8.82 4.76 17.03
N ARG A 6 -9.04 5.79 16.23
CA ARG A 6 -10.19 6.67 16.35
C ARG A 6 -10.61 7.14 14.97
N VAL A 7 -11.90 7.11 14.68
CA VAL A 7 -12.44 7.58 13.42
C VAL A 7 -13.59 8.56 13.68
N LYS A 8 -13.65 9.60 12.88
CA LYS A 8 -14.73 10.57 12.95
C LYS A 8 -16.03 9.95 12.43
N TYR A 9 -15.94 9.20 11.35
CA TYR A 9 -17.07 8.47 10.76
C TYR A 9 -16.70 7.02 10.57
N ARG A 10 -17.51 6.11 11.08
CA ARG A 10 -17.27 4.67 10.92
C ARG A 10 -17.75 4.17 9.57
N ARG A 11 -18.66 4.89 8.94
CA ARG A 11 -19.22 4.54 7.62
C ARG A 11 -18.99 5.71 6.69
N VAL A 12 -18.33 5.45 5.55
CA VAL A 12 -18.06 6.47 4.55
C VAL A 12 -18.53 5.98 3.18
N GLN A 13 -18.81 6.90 2.29
CA GLN A 13 -19.19 6.57 0.94
C GLN A 13 -18.00 6.02 0.16
N ARG A 14 -18.30 5.24 -0.89
CA ARG A 14 -17.27 4.58 -1.68
C ARG A 14 -16.26 5.55 -2.30
N GLY A 15 -16.71 6.64 -2.86
CA GLY A 15 -15.85 7.57 -3.55
C GLY A 15 -15.36 7.06 -4.90
N ARG A 16 -14.48 7.82 -5.53
CA ARG A 16 -13.92 7.48 -6.83
C ARG A 16 -12.42 7.26 -6.72
N MET A 17 -11.92 6.27 -7.48
CA MET A 17 -10.48 5.96 -7.55
C MET A 17 -9.93 6.45 -8.90
N THR A 18 -9.99 7.76 -9.12
CA THR A 18 -9.48 8.37 -10.35
C THR A 18 -8.21 9.17 -10.09
N GLY A 19 -7.42 9.37 -11.14
CA GLY A 19 -6.19 10.17 -11.06
C GLY A 19 -4.99 9.39 -10.57
N LYS A 20 -3.89 10.11 -10.42
CA LYS A 20 -2.62 9.57 -9.93
C LYS A 20 -2.34 10.08 -8.53
N ALA A 21 -1.46 9.38 -7.83
CA ALA A 21 -1.05 9.81 -6.51
C ALA A 21 -0.30 11.14 -6.59
N MET A 22 -0.78 12.12 -5.83
CA MET A 22 -0.12 13.44 -5.72
C MET A 22 0.79 13.50 -4.50
N ARG A 23 0.55 12.64 -3.53
CA ARG A 23 1.36 12.52 -2.31
C ARG A 23 1.78 11.08 -2.12
N GLY A 24 2.92 10.90 -1.44
CA GLY A 24 3.43 9.56 -1.19
C GLY A 24 3.85 8.85 -2.47
N ASN A 25 4.31 9.60 -3.48
CA ASN A 25 4.72 9.05 -4.76
C ASN A 25 6.23 8.95 -4.92
N LYS A 26 6.99 9.18 -3.85
CA LYS A 26 8.45 9.10 -3.87
C LYS A 26 8.96 8.32 -2.67
N VAL A 27 10.04 7.56 -2.90
CA VAL A 27 10.76 6.88 -1.82
C VAL A 27 11.58 7.91 -1.08
N ASN A 28 11.34 8.07 0.22
CA ASN A 28 12.01 9.11 1.01
C ASN A 28 12.65 8.63 2.31
N GLN A 29 12.22 7.51 2.85
CA GLN A 29 12.79 6.98 4.10
C GLN A 29 13.72 5.80 3.85
N GLY A 30 13.38 4.94 2.89
CA GLY A 30 14.19 3.79 2.54
C GLY A 30 15.05 4.05 1.32
N ASP A 31 15.73 3.00 0.88
CA ASP A 31 16.55 3.01 -0.32
C ASP A 31 15.78 2.44 -1.51
N TYR A 32 14.81 1.59 -1.26
CA TYR A 32 14.02 0.89 -2.27
C TYR A 32 12.54 0.97 -1.92
N GLY A 33 11.70 0.92 -2.93
CA GLY A 33 10.26 0.99 -2.71
C GLY A 33 9.46 0.16 -3.69
N LEU A 34 8.22 -0.12 -3.30
CA LEU A 34 7.23 -0.78 -4.14
C LEU A 34 6.15 0.24 -4.47
N VAL A 35 5.94 0.48 -5.76
CA VAL A 35 5.01 1.51 -6.23
C VAL A 35 3.84 0.84 -6.94
N ALA A 36 2.63 1.31 -6.66
CA ALA A 36 1.42 0.81 -7.29
C ALA A 36 1.34 1.28 -8.74
N LEU A 37 0.99 0.39 -9.64
CA LEU A 37 0.77 0.69 -11.05
C LEU A 37 -0.71 0.82 -11.39
N GLU A 38 -1.59 0.38 -10.50
CA GLU A 38 -3.04 0.36 -10.70
C GLU A 38 -3.74 0.94 -9.48
N PRO A 39 -4.95 1.49 -9.64
CA PRO A 39 -5.74 1.90 -8.48
C PRO A 39 -6.36 0.68 -7.81
N ALA A 40 -6.47 0.70 -6.49
CA ALA A 40 -7.11 -0.38 -5.75
C ALA A 40 -7.42 0.01 -4.32
N TRP A 41 -8.31 -0.77 -3.72
CA TRP A 41 -8.52 -0.79 -2.29
C TRP A 41 -7.71 -1.97 -1.74
N ILE A 42 -6.74 -1.67 -0.89
CA ILE A 42 -5.87 -2.69 -0.28
C ILE A 42 -6.32 -2.87 1.16
N THR A 43 -6.71 -4.10 1.50
CA THR A 43 -7.22 -4.39 2.84
C THR A 43 -6.09 -4.47 3.86
N SER A 44 -6.43 -4.28 5.13
CA SER A 44 -5.46 -4.42 6.21
C SER A 44 -4.84 -5.83 6.22
N ASN A 45 -5.60 -6.87 5.87
CA ASN A 45 -5.07 -8.23 5.77
C ASN A 45 -4.02 -8.35 4.67
N GLN A 46 -4.25 -7.73 3.53
CA GLN A 46 -3.30 -7.75 2.42
C GLN A 46 -2.01 -6.99 2.76
N ILE A 47 -2.14 -5.85 3.44
CA ILE A 47 -0.98 -5.08 3.90
C ILE A 47 -0.15 -5.91 4.87
N GLU A 48 -0.80 -6.56 5.83
CA GLU A 48 -0.12 -7.41 6.81
C GLU A 48 0.54 -8.61 6.15
N ALA A 49 -0.13 -9.26 5.21
CA ALA A 49 0.44 -10.38 4.48
C ALA A 49 1.69 -9.97 3.70
N ALA A 50 1.65 -8.82 3.05
CA ALA A 50 2.80 -8.29 2.32
C ALA A 50 3.96 -7.98 3.26
N ARG A 51 3.67 -7.34 4.40
CA ARG A 51 4.69 -7.04 5.41
C ARG A 51 5.37 -8.32 5.90
N VAL A 52 4.59 -9.33 6.22
CA VAL A 52 5.13 -10.61 6.70
C VAL A 52 6.00 -11.27 5.63
N ALA A 53 5.57 -11.25 4.38
CA ALA A 53 6.36 -11.83 3.28
C ALA A 53 7.72 -11.14 3.15
N MET A 54 7.75 -9.81 3.23
CA MET A 54 9.00 -9.06 3.18
C MET A 54 9.91 -9.36 4.37
N THR A 55 9.36 -9.29 5.58
CA THR A 55 10.17 -9.45 6.79
C THR A 55 10.73 -10.87 6.92
N ARG A 56 10.00 -11.88 6.48
CA ARG A 56 10.50 -13.25 6.47
C ARG A 56 11.68 -13.41 5.51
N TYR A 57 11.62 -12.76 4.37
CA TYR A 57 12.69 -12.87 3.38
C TYR A 57 13.95 -12.13 3.81
N ILE A 58 13.84 -10.90 4.29
CA ILE A 58 15.00 -10.12 4.72
C ILE A 58 15.47 -10.51 6.12
N LYS A 59 14.67 -11.26 6.85
CA LYS A 59 14.94 -11.71 8.22
C LYS A 59 15.17 -10.50 9.13
N ARG A 60 16.32 -10.42 9.79
CA ARG A 60 16.61 -9.33 10.73
C ARG A 60 17.52 -8.27 10.14
N GLY A 61 17.87 -8.40 8.86
CA GLY A 61 18.92 -7.59 8.26
C GLY A 61 18.49 -6.26 7.67
N GLY A 62 17.23 -5.91 7.74
CA GLY A 62 16.77 -4.69 7.08
C GLY A 62 15.72 -3.94 7.84
N LYS A 63 15.32 -2.80 7.28
CA LYS A 63 14.24 -1.97 7.81
C LYS A 63 13.11 -1.90 6.81
N VAL A 64 11.87 -1.93 7.31
CA VAL A 64 10.65 -1.90 6.49
C VAL A 64 9.78 -0.75 6.96
N TRP A 65 9.30 0.04 6.01
CA TRP A 65 8.27 1.05 6.28
C TRP A 65 7.03 0.73 5.48
N ILE A 66 5.88 0.77 6.16
CA ILE A 66 4.57 0.67 5.51
C ILE A 66 4.12 2.10 5.26
N LYS A 67 3.95 2.48 3.99
CA LYS A 67 3.65 3.86 3.61
C LYS A 67 2.18 4.12 3.38
N ILE A 68 1.35 3.10 3.49
CA ILE A 68 -0.11 3.22 3.36
C ILE A 68 -0.77 2.76 4.65
N PHE A 69 -1.97 3.28 4.92
CA PHE A 69 -2.71 2.93 6.12
C PHE A 69 -4.18 2.69 5.76
N PRO A 70 -4.79 1.62 6.28
CA PRO A 70 -6.18 1.31 5.96
C PRO A 70 -7.13 2.12 6.84
N ASP A 71 -7.46 3.32 6.37
CA ASP A 71 -8.28 4.26 7.12
C ASP A 71 -9.73 4.34 6.63
N LYS A 72 -10.07 3.66 5.53
CA LYS A 72 -11.43 3.68 5.00
C LYS A 72 -12.18 2.41 5.40
N PRO A 73 -13.32 2.54 6.11
CA PRO A 73 -14.12 1.38 6.44
C PRO A 73 -14.94 0.93 5.23
N VAL A 74 -15.02 -0.38 5.03
CA VAL A 74 -15.89 -0.98 4.02
C VAL A 74 -17.01 -1.71 4.74
N THR A 75 -18.23 -1.43 4.34
CA THR A 75 -19.42 -1.99 4.96
C THR A 75 -20.07 -3.00 4.03
N ALA A 76 -20.68 -4.02 4.63
CA ALA A 76 -21.49 -4.98 3.91
C ALA A 76 -22.73 -5.30 4.73
N LYS A 77 -23.86 -5.54 4.05
CA LYS A 77 -25.06 -5.97 4.74
C LYS A 77 -25.06 -7.48 4.86
N PRO A 78 -25.49 -7.99 6.02
CA PRO A 78 -25.65 -9.45 6.15
C PRO A 78 -26.61 -10.01 5.12
N ALA A 79 -26.42 -11.28 4.78
CA ALA A 79 -27.34 -11.96 3.87
C ALA A 79 -28.76 -11.93 4.45
N GLY A 80 -29.73 -11.63 3.57
CA GLY A 80 -31.13 -11.53 3.97
C GLY A 80 -31.56 -10.18 4.52
N THR A 81 -30.65 -9.24 4.68
CA THR A 81 -31.02 -7.89 5.09
C THR A 81 -31.76 -7.17 3.96
N PRO A 82 -32.97 -6.61 4.22
CA PRO A 82 -33.69 -5.90 3.20
C PRO A 82 -32.92 -4.69 2.67
N MET A 83 -33.04 -4.43 1.39
CA MET A 83 -32.44 -3.23 0.81
C MET A 83 -33.15 -2.00 1.34
N GLY A 84 -32.39 -0.94 1.60
CA GLY A 84 -32.93 0.30 2.12
C GLY A 84 -33.01 0.39 3.62
N SER A 85 -32.63 -0.66 4.35
CA SER A 85 -32.63 -0.62 5.83
C SER A 85 -31.36 0.05 6.41
N GLY A 86 -30.68 0.87 5.60
CA GLY A 86 -29.48 1.60 6.02
C GLY A 86 -28.20 0.89 5.66
N LYS A 87 -27.09 1.55 5.95
CA LYS A 87 -25.77 1.02 5.68
C LYS A 87 -25.40 -0.07 6.67
N GLY A 88 -24.75 -1.12 6.20
CA GLY A 88 -24.27 -2.18 7.07
C GLY A 88 -23.16 -1.71 8.00
N SER A 89 -22.80 -2.56 8.96
CA SER A 89 -21.68 -2.28 9.86
C SER A 89 -20.35 -2.41 9.13
N PRO A 90 -19.32 -1.66 9.53
CA PRO A 90 -17.99 -1.83 8.94
C PRO A 90 -17.47 -3.26 9.17
N GLU A 91 -17.06 -3.93 8.10
CA GLU A 91 -16.50 -5.28 8.17
C GLU A 91 -14.98 -5.28 8.17
N TYR A 92 -14.39 -4.40 7.38
CA TYR A 92 -12.95 -4.35 7.26
C TYR A 92 -12.52 -2.96 6.82
N TRP A 93 -11.22 -2.72 6.88
CA TRP A 93 -10.62 -1.43 6.57
C TRP A 93 -9.70 -1.57 5.37
N VAL A 94 -9.67 -0.53 4.54
CA VAL A 94 -8.86 -0.52 3.33
C VAL A 94 -8.10 0.79 3.20
N ALA A 95 -6.94 0.71 2.53
CA ALA A 95 -6.23 1.87 2.04
C ALA A 95 -6.64 2.10 0.59
N VAL A 96 -7.05 3.32 0.26
CA VAL A 96 -7.36 3.69 -1.12
C VAL A 96 -6.06 4.10 -1.79
N VAL A 97 -5.66 3.34 -2.81
CA VAL A 97 -4.38 3.52 -3.47
C VAL A 97 -4.61 3.97 -4.91
N LYS A 98 -3.85 4.97 -5.33
CA LYS A 98 -3.84 5.46 -6.71
C LYS A 98 -2.51 5.09 -7.38
N PRO A 99 -2.49 4.97 -8.71
CA PRO A 99 -1.23 4.69 -9.40
C PRO A 99 -0.15 5.70 -9.04
N GLY A 100 1.07 5.22 -8.84
CA GLY A 100 2.20 6.04 -8.43
C GLY A 100 2.45 6.09 -6.93
N ARG A 101 1.53 5.58 -6.12
CA ARG A 101 1.69 5.58 -4.67
C ARG A 101 2.75 4.59 -4.23
N VAL A 102 3.68 5.03 -3.38
CA VAL A 102 4.65 4.13 -2.74
C VAL A 102 3.92 3.39 -1.62
N LEU A 103 3.95 2.06 -1.68
CA LEU A 103 3.25 1.20 -0.72
C LEU A 103 4.15 0.79 0.44
N PHE A 104 5.38 0.38 0.13
CA PHE A 104 6.37 -0.07 1.10
C PHE A 104 7.73 0.45 0.72
N GLU A 105 8.58 0.64 1.74
CA GLU A 105 9.98 1.00 1.53
C GLU A 105 10.88 0.07 2.33
N LEU A 106 12.06 -0.21 1.78
CA LEU A 106 13.08 -1.04 2.42
C LEU A 106 14.40 -0.29 2.48
N ALA A 107 15.17 -0.56 3.51
CA ALA A 107 16.53 -0.06 3.65
C ALA A 107 17.42 -1.08 4.35
N ASP A 108 18.74 -0.85 4.27
CA ASP A 108 19.76 -1.67 4.93
C ASP A 108 19.80 -3.12 4.41
N VAL A 109 19.46 -3.30 3.14
CA VAL A 109 19.58 -4.57 2.43
C VAL A 109 20.17 -4.28 1.05
N ASN A 110 20.78 -5.30 0.42
CA ASN A 110 21.28 -5.12 -0.94
C ASN A 110 20.14 -5.13 -1.94
N GLU A 111 20.41 -4.69 -3.16
CA GLU A 111 19.38 -4.54 -4.19
C GLU A 111 18.70 -5.85 -4.53
N GLU A 112 19.48 -6.95 -4.68
CA GLU A 112 18.91 -8.25 -5.01
C GLU A 112 17.93 -8.73 -3.96
N THR A 113 18.31 -8.58 -2.70
CA THR A 113 17.44 -8.95 -1.57
C THR A 113 16.18 -8.07 -1.56
N ALA A 114 16.34 -6.77 -1.80
CA ALA A 114 15.20 -5.85 -1.84
C ALA A 114 14.25 -6.18 -2.97
N ARG A 115 14.77 -6.46 -4.18
CA ARG A 115 13.94 -6.83 -5.32
C ARG A 115 13.09 -8.05 -5.02
N GLU A 116 13.71 -9.10 -4.47
CA GLU A 116 13.01 -10.34 -4.17
C GLU A 116 12.00 -10.15 -3.04
N ALA A 117 12.36 -9.42 -1.98
CA ALA A 117 11.45 -9.16 -0.88
C ALA A 117 10.20 -8.41 -1.34
N LEU A 118 10.39 -7.37 -2.15
CA LEU A 118 9.28 -6.57 -2.65
C LEU A 118 8.45 -7.34 -3.69
N ARG A 119 9.09 -8.22 -4.47
CA ARG A 119 8.36 -9.11 -5.38
C ARG A 119 7.42 -10.03 -4.61
N LEU A 120 7.92 -10.63 -3.54
CA LEU A 120 7.09 -11.50 -2.69
C LEU A 120 5.94 -10.73 -2.05
N ALA A 121 6.20 -9.49 -1.63
CA ALA A 121 5.15 -8.63 -1.08
C ALA A 121 4.09 -8.32 -2.13
N SER A 122 4.50 -8.06 -3.38
CA SER A 122 3.56 -7.70 -4.44
C SER A 122 2.59 -8.83 -4.76
N HIS A 123 3.01 -10.09 -4.55
CA HIS A 123 2.12 -11.24 -4.77
C HIS A 123 0.97 -11.31 -3.77
N LYS A 124 1.07 -10.61 -2.65
CA LYS A 124 0.00 -10.55 -1.64
C LYS A 124 -0.96 -9.40 -1.89
N LEU A 125 -0.67 -8.55 -2.86
CA LEU A 125 -1.48 -7.38 -3.18
C LEU A 125 -2.35 -7.65 -4.42
N PRO A 126 -3.50 -6.96 -4.54
CA PRO A 126 -4.43 -7.22 -5.64
C PRO A 126 -4.07 -6.48 -6.94
N ILE A 127 -2.92 -5.82 -6.99
CA ILE A 127 -2.54 -4.97 -8.13
C ILE A 127 -1.11 -5.25 -8.55
N ARG A 128 -0.80 -4.81 -9.76
CA ARG A 128 0.58 -4.84 -10.24
C ARG A 128 1.36 -3.70 -9.61
N CYS A 129 2.60 -3.97 -9.28
CA CYS A 129 3.49 -3.03 -8.61
C CYS A 129 4.83 -3.01 -9.31
N LYS A 130 5.59 -1.93 -9.06
CA LYS A 130 6.91 -1.74 -9.65
C LYS A 130 7.93 -1.51 -8.54
N PHE A 131 9.08 -2.17 -8.65
CA PHE A 131 10.24 -1.90 -7.81
C PHE A 131 10.89 -0.60 -8.26
N VAL A 132 11.23 0.28 -7.30
CA VAL A 132 11.94 1.52 -7.59
C VAL A 132 13.08 1.70 -6.59
N LYS A 133 14.13 2.39 -7.05
CA LYS A 133 15.24 2.80 -6.19
C LYS A 133 15.14 4.30 -5.96
N ARG A 134 15.45 4.72 -4.77
CA ARG A 134 15.42 6.14 -4.40
C ARG A 134 16.39 6.94 -5.26
N GLU A 135 17.59 6.44 -5.45
CA GLU A 135 18.64 7.14 -6.19
C GLU A 135 18.36 7.26 -7.69
N GLU A 136 17.62 6.33 -8.25
CA GLU A 136 17.29 6.36 -9.68
C GLU A 136 16.48 7.61 -10.04
N LEU A 137 15.63 8.08 -9.15
CA LEU A 137 14.85 9.29 -9.40
C LEU A 137 15.75 10.51 -9.51
N ASP A 138 16.73 10.60 -8.64
CA ASP A 138 17.68 11.73 -8.65
C ASP A 138 18.63 11.62 -9.83
N THR A 139 19.13 10.43 -10.12
CA THR A 139 20.02 10.18 -11.25
C THR A 139 19.33 10.46 -12.59
N VAL A 140 18.07 10.04 -12.72
CA VAL A 140 17.31 10.29 -13.95
C VAL A 140 17.10 11.78 -14.15
N LYS A 141 16.83 12.52 -13.10
CA LYS A 141 16.69 13.99 -13.19
C LYS A 141 17.99 14.64 -13.65
N GLU A 142 19.11 14.18 -13.14
CA GLU A 142 20.42 14.69 -13.56
C GLU A 142 20.71 14.34 -15.01
N GLY A 143 20.39 13.11 -15.42
CA GLY A 143 20.53 12.68 -16.79
C GLY A 143 19.66 13.45 -17.75
N ASP A 144 18.44 13.75 -17.35
CA ASP A 144 17.51 14.52 -18.17
C ASP A 144 17.95 15.97 -18.33
N ALA A 145 18.78 16.47 -17.43
CA ALA A 145 19.32 17.82 -17.51
C ALA A 145 20.45 17.93 -18.55
N GLU A 146 20.96 16.84 -19.03
CA GLU A 146 21.96 16.79 -20.10
C GLU A 146 21.26 16.82 -21.46
#